data_1255f7af9a3672f6a23d3ad8472cd72d
#
_entry.id   1255f7af9a3672f6a23d3ad8472cd72d
#
_cell.length_a   1.000
_cell.length_b   1.000
_cell.length_c   1.000
_cell.angle_alpha   90.00
_cell.angle_beta   90.00
_cell.angle_gamma   90.00
#
_symmetry.space_group_name_H-M   'P 1'
#
loop_
_entity.id
_entity.type
_entity.pdbx_description
1 polymer ?
#
loop_
_entity_poly.entity_id
_entity_poly.type
_entity_poly.pdbx_seq_one_letter_code
_entity_poly.pdbx_strand_id
1 'polypeptide(L)'
;MLLTIALALETNPEQRNILLETIEAFNSACNYLVSLGEYTNKYELQRIAYREVREKYGLSAQMAIRAISKVVEAWKTRPESPPVFELRGAVPYDQRILSFKGLDSVSIASIKGRLKLSLLMGGYQRDKLEGRRVRGQVDLIYRDVRLFLYVVVDAPEDNPFQPKDIGVDLGVVNIATDSTGRNWSSEKVEEARKRYERLRSVLQSVGTKSAKKHLKKLSGRERRFKRDVNHRISKALVGYAKGTSSAIALEDLKGIRKRTTVRRGQRSRHSKWAFLELRRFIGYKAKLQGVPVIIVDPKNTSRECSSCHYMDKGNRPTRDVFRCLKCGYTAPADYVGALNIRARAAVSQPIVAVSGAASSELLARSS
;
A
#
# COMPACT_ATOMS: atom_id res chain seq x y z
N MET A 1 -12.71 1.77 7.23
CA MET A 1 -11.41 1.08 6.94
C MET A 1 -10.30 1.73 7.75
N LEU A 2 -9.21 1.00 8.11
CA LEU A 2 -8.08 1.59 8.82
C LEU A 2 -7.04 2.13 7.82
N LEU A 3 -6.57 3.35 8.07
CA LEU A 3 -5.54 4.02 7.28
C LEU A 3 -4.33 4.33 8.15
N THR A 4 -3.14 3.91 7.73
CA THR A 4 -1.89 4.27 8.40
C THR A 4 -1.28 5.52 7.77
N ILE A 5 -1.01 6.53 8.59
CA ILE A 5 -0.44 7.82 8.18
C ILE A 5 0.95 7.97 8.81
N ALA A 6 1.93 8.36 8.00
CA ALA A 6 3.28 8.67 8.47
C ALA A 6 3.41 10.17 8.74
N LEU A 7 3.73 10.53 9.97
CA LEU A 7 3.97 11.90 10.43
C LEU A 7 5.45 12.06 10.73
N ALA A 8 6.11 13.03 10.10
CA ALA A 8 7.51 13.31 10.40
C ALA A 8 7.61 14.14 11.69
N LEU A 9 8.56 13.79 12.57
CA LEU A 9 8.89 14.57 13.75
C LEU A 9 9.94 15.63 13.40
N GLU A 10 9.70 16.85 13.81
CA GLU A 10 10.70 17.90 13.83
C GLU A 10 11.52 17.77 15.12
N THR A 11 12.82 17.53 14.97
CA THR A 11 13.72 17.28 16.11
C THR A 11 15.00 18.09 15.95
N ASN A 12 15.45 18.72 17.00
CA ASN A 12 16.82 19.21 17.09
C ASN A 12 17.80 18.02 17.28
N PRO A 13 19.12 18.22 17.17
CA PRO A 13 20.11 17.15 17.31
C PRO A 13 20.03 16.41 18.65
N GLU A 14 19.82 17.11 19.76
CA GLU A 14 19.73 16.55 21.09
C GLU A 14 18.48 15.66 21.24
N GLN A 15 17.31 16.18 20.89
CA GLN A 15 16.03 15.43 20.91
C GLN A 15 16.12 14.19 20.05
N ARG A 16 16.75 14.29 18.86
CA ARG A 16 16.94 13.14 17.97
C ARG A 16 17.81 12.07 18.61
N ASN A 17 18.90 12.46 19.24
CA ASN A 17 19.80 11.53 19.94
C ASN A 17 19.08 10.83 21.11
N ILE A 18 18.33 11.56 21.93
CA ILE A 18 17.54 10.98 23.03
C ILE A 18 16.52 9.96 22.48
N LEU A 19 15.86 10.24 21.37
CA LEU A 19 14.91 9.30 20.78
C LEU A 19 15.60 8.09 20.15
N LEU A 20 16.80 8.25 19.56
CA LEU A 20 17.59 7.13 19.05
C LEU A 20 18.07 6.23 20.20
N GLU A 21 18.62 6.80 21.28
CA GLU A 21 18.99 6.08 22.49
C GLU A 21 17.77 5.30 23.05
N THR A 22 16.59 5.93 23.05
CA THR A 22 15.34 5.30 23.51
C THR A 22 14.96 4.13 22.62
N ILE A 23 15.06 4.25 21.30
CA ILE A 23 14.76 3.18 20.34
C ILE A 23 15.74 2.01 20.53
N GLU A 24 17.03 2.33 20.67
CA GLU A 24 18.10 1.33 20.86
C GLU A 24 17.96 0.61 22.21
N ALA A 25 17.68 1.33 23.30
CA ALA A 25 17.41 0.75 24.62
C ALA A 25 16.17 -0.17 24.60
N PHE A 26 15.09 0.28 23.97
CA PHE A 26 13.87 -0.51 23.87
C PHE A 26 14.08 -1.82 23.08
N ASN A 27 14.75 -1.78 21.92
CA ASN A 27 14.97 -2.99 21.12
C ASN A 27 16.04 -3.89 21.73
N SER A 28 17.04 -3.34 22.45
CA SER A 28 17.98 -4.12 23.27
C SER A 28 17.26 -4.87 24.39
N ALA A 29 16.32 -4.22 25.05
CA ALA A 29 15.46 -4.87 26.05
C ALA A 29 14.60 -5.99 25.42
N CYS A 30 14.07 -5.79 24.21
CA CYS A 30 13.34 -6.85 23.49
C CYS A 30 14.24 -8.06 23.21
N ASN A 31 15.48 -7.84 22.73
CA ASN A 31 16.42 -8.94 22.47
C ASN A 31 16.85 -9.66 23.77
N TYR A 32 17.02 -8.92 24.85
CA TYR A 32 17.25 -9.52 26.17
C TYR A 32 16.06 -10.40 26.61
N LEU A 33 14.83 -9.91 26.46
CA LEU A 33 13.62 -10.69 26.76
C LEU A 33 13.52 -11.98 25.93
N VAL A 34 13.94 -11.95 24.67
CA VAL A 34 14.02 -13.16 23.83
C VAL A 34 15.05 -14.16 24.36
N SER A 35 16.19 -13.69 24.88
CA SER A 35 17.22 -14.57 25.43
C SER A 35 16.82 -15.33 26.70
N LEU A 36 15.74 -14.90 27.38
CA LEU A 36 15.19 -15.59 28.53
C LEU A 36 14.38 -16.85 28.16
N GLY A 37 14.07 -17.05 26.90
CA GLY A 37 13.31 -18.17 26.37
C GLY A 37 12.05 -17.80 25.60
N GLU A 38 11.28 -18.82 25.22
CA GLU A 38 10.00 -18.66 24.55
C GLU A 38 8.88 -18.37 25.56
N TYR A 39 8.24 -17.24 25.41
CA TYR A 39 7.09 -16.83 26.22
C TYR A 39 5.92 -16.42 25.36
N THR A 40 4.82 -17.12 25.49
CA THR A 40 3.53 -16.78 24.85
C THR A 40 2.55 -16.08 25.80
N ASN A 41 2.85 -16.12 27.13
CA ASN A 41 2.07 -15.45 28.16
C ASN A 41 2.76 -14.16 28.64
N LYS A 42 2.11 -13.02 28.39
CA LYS A 42 2.64 -11.71 28.75
C LYS A 42 2.84 -11.55 30.27
N TYR A 43 1.93 -12.04 31.07
CA TYR A 43 1.98 -11.87 32.54
C TYR A 43 3.11 -12.68 33.18
N GLU A 44 3.39 -13.83 32.61
CA GLU A 44 4.50 -14.67 33.04
C GLU A 44 5.85 -13.99 32.79
N LEU A 45 6.10 -13.53 31.56
CA LEU A 45 7.31 -12.80 31.21
C LEU A 45 7.43 -11.48 31.98
N GLN A 46 6.31 -10.80 32.25
CA GLN A 46 6.29 -9.58 33.04
C GLN A 46 6.71 -9.84 34.50
N ARG A 47 6.24 -10.91 35.11
CA ARG A 47 6.61 -11.28 36.50
C ARG A 47 8.11 -11.52 36.62
N ILE A 48 8.73 -12.13 35.62
CA ILE A 48 10.14 -12.51 35.64
C ILE A 48 11.05 -11.33 35.34
N ALA A 49 10.78 -10.58 34.29
CA ALA A 49 11.73 -9.67 33.70
C ALA A 49 11.43 -8.16 33.84
N TYR A 50 10.26 -7.78 34.40
CA TYR A 50 9.81 -6.38 34.39
C TYR A 50 10.77 -5.44 35.15
N ARG A 51 11.23 -5.80 36.32
CA ARG A 51 12.14 -4.95 37.11
C ARG A 51 13.49 -4.83 36.46
N GLU A 52 14.07 -5.91 36.02
CA GLU A 52 15.37 -5.94 35.34
C GLU A 52 15.39 -5.14 34.06
N VAL A 53 14.33 -5.26 33.22
CA VAL A 53 14.20 -4.47 31.99
C VAL A 53 14.15 -2.96 32.29
N ARG A 54 13.47 -2.56 33.35
CA ARG A 54 13.42 -1.14 33.75
C ARG A 54 14.78 -0.63 34.25
N GLU A 55 15.43 -1.36 35.09
CA GLU A 55 16.68 -0.96 35.70
C GLU A 55 17.83 -0.95 34.68
N LYS A 56 17.98 -2.03 33.93
CA LYS A 56 19.08 -2.23 33.01
C LYS A 56 19.01 -1.34 31.78
N TYR A 57 17.81 -1.05 31.24
CA TYR A 57 17.60 -0.29 30.01
C TYR A 57 17.00 1.10 30.23
N GLY A 58 16.78 1.52 31.46
CA GLY A 58 16.20 2.83 31.79
C GLY A 58 14.79 3.07 31.26
N LEU A 59 14.03 2.00 30.99
CA LEU A 59 12.69 2.11 30.40
C LEU A 59 11.65 2.52 31.47
N SER A 60 10.76 3.43 31.11
CA SER A 60 9.59 3.74 31.93
C SER A 60 8.70 2.51 32.10
N ALA A 61 7.88 2.49 33.15
CA ALA A 61 6.98 1.36 33.46
C ALA A 61 6.18 0.89 32.22
N GLN A 62 5.57 1.82 31.51
CA GLN A 62 4.75 1.49 30.35
C GLN A 62 5.59 1.07 29.14
N MET A 63 6.78 1.62 28.95
CA MET A 63 7.69 1.18 27.88
C MET A 63 8.18 -0.24 28.11
N ALA A 64 8.50 -0.64 29.34
CA ALA A 64 8.86 -2.01 29.69
C ALA A 64 7.71 -2.98 29.41
N ILE A 65 6.47 -2.62 29.77
CA ILE A 65 5.27 -3.41 29.45
C ILE A 65 5.07 -3.54 27.91
N ARG A 66 5.35 -2.48 27.14
CA ARG A 66 5.27 -2.52 25.66
C ARG A 66 6.37 -3.40 25.05
N ALA A 67 7.59 -3.41 25.60
CA ALA A 67 8.66 -4.29 25.17
C ALA A 67 8.29 -5.77 25.39
N ILE A 68 7.79 -6.11 26.58
CA ILE A 68 7.30 -7.45 26.90
C ILE A 68 6.17 -7.88 25.96
N SER A 69 5.18 -6.99 25.71
CA SER A 69 4.08 -7.29 24.79
C SER A 69 4.58 -7.55 23.38
N LYS A 70 5.52 -6.74 22.89
CA LYS A 70 6.09 -6.86 21.54
C LYS A 70 6.80 -8.20 21.35
N VAL A 71 7.55 -8.65 22.35
CA VAL A 71 8.25 -9.94 22.31
C VAL A 71 7.26 -11.11 22.32
N VAL A 72 6.27 -11.08 23.18
CA VAL A 72 5.22 -12.13 23.26
C VAL A 72 4.42 -12.20 21.94
N GLU A 73 4.08 -11.07 21.35
CA GLU A 73 3.40 -11.02 20.04
C GLU A 73 4.27 -11.60 18.92
N ALA A 74 5.58 -11.33 18.96
CA ALA A 74 6.53 -11.86 17.98
C ALA A 74 6.65 -13.40 18.09
N TRP A 75 6.74 -13.95 19.29
CA TRP A 75 6.73 -15.40 19.52
C TRP A 75 5.44 -16.06 19.03
N LYS A 76 4.28 -15.48 19.33
CA LYS A 76 2.99 -15.99 18.82
C LYS A 76 2.90 -16.01 17.30
N THR A 77 3.56 -15.06 16.62
CA THR A 77 3.52 -14.95 15.15
C THR A 77 4.48 -15.92 14.47
N ARG A 78 5.61 -16.24 15.09
CA ARG A 78 6.66 -17.15 14.59
C ARG A 78 7.24 -18.00 15.71
N PRO A 79 6.54 -19.05 16.12
CA PRO A 79 7.00 -19.91 17.22
C PRO A 79 8.23 -20.76 16.84
N GLU A 80 8.49 -20.96 15.55
CA GLU A 80 9.55 -21.87 15.07
C GLU A 80 10.97 -21.28 15.16
N SER A 81 11.11 -19.96 15.36
CA SER A 81 12.43 -19.31 15.41
C SER A 81 12.45 -18.12 16.36
N PRO A 82 13.51 -17.94 17.18
CA PRO A 82 13.64 -16.79 18.06
C PRO A 82 13.53 -15.48 17.28
N PRO A 83 12.65 -14.55 17.70
CA PRO A 83 12.56 -13.26 17.03
C PRO A 83 13.82 -12.42 17.29
N VAL A 84 14.29 -11.71 16.28
CA VAL A 84 15.42 -10.78 16.38
C VAL A 84 14.93 -9.37 16.10
N PHE A 85 15.19 -8.46 17.01
CA PHE A 85 14.83 -7.06 16.90
C PHE A 85 16.04 -6.22 16.50
N GLU A 86 15.94 -5.54 15.34
CA GLU A 86 16.96 -4.58 14.93
C GLU A 86 17.06 -3.44 15.96
N LEU A 87 18.28 -3.01 16.33
CA LEU A 87 18.48 -1.96 17.35
C LEU A 87 17.69 -0.68 17.04
N ARG A 88 17.59 -0.32 15.75
CA ARG A 88 16.81 0.84 15.28
C ARG A 88 15.46 0.45 14.70
N GLY A 89 14.90 -0.67 15.14
CA GLY A 89 13.56 -1.13 14.78
C GLY A 89 12.45 -0.26 15.36
N ALA A 90 11.23 -0.44 14.85
CA ALA A 90 10.06 0.30 15.33
C ALA A 90 9.78 0.09 16.81
N VAL A 91 9.37 1.16 17.51
CA VAL A 91 8.95 1.12 18.92
C VAL A 91 7.47 1.46 19.02
N PRO A 92 6.64 0.55 19.58
CA PRO A 92 5.20 0.79 19.75
C PRO A 92 4.92 1.67 20.97
N TYR A 93 4.21 2.75 20.77
CA TYR A 93 3.73 3.67 21.78
C TYR A 93 2.22 3.55 21.95
N ASP A 94 1.72 3.64 23.16
CA ASP A 94 0.30 3.80 23.45
C ASP A 94 0.01 5.19 24.03
N GLN A 95 -1.27 5.48 24.30
CA GLN A 95 -1.72 6.78 24.79
C GLN A 95 -1.17 7.18 26.18
N ARG A 96 -0.58 6.25 26.95
CA ARG A 96 0.06 6.53 28.25
C ARG A 96 1.45 7.14 28.08
N ILE A 97 2.15 6.75 27.02
CA ILE A 97 3.53 7.17 26.75
C ILE A 97 3.65 8.11 25.55
N LEU A 98 2.56 8.30 24.77
CA LEU A 98 2.47 9.28 23.68
C LEU A 98 1.10 9.95 23.73
N SER A 99 1.08 11.27 23.64
CA SER A 99 -0.15 12.07 23.56
C SER A 99 -0.02 13.18 22.53
N PHE A 100 -1.02 13.28 21.64
CA PHE A 100 -1.12 14.40 20.71
C PHE A 100 -1.61 15.66 21.45
N LYS A 101 -1.05 16.81 21.10
CA LYS A 101 -1.44 18.13 21.58
C LYS A 101 -1.93 18.94 20.37
N GLY A 102 -3.20 18.82 20.07
CA GLY A 102 -3.76 19.25 18.78
C GLY A 102 -3.23 18.41 17.62
N LEU A 103 -3.21 19.00 16.42
CA LEU A 103 -2.68 18.33 15.21
C LEU A 103 -1.18 18.60 15.01
N ASP A 104 -0.62 19.64 15.62
CA ASP A 104 0.71 20.15 15.27
C ASP A 104 1.84 19.68 16.19
N SER A 105 1.52 19.08 17.34
CA SER A 105 2.54 18.65 18.29
C SER A 105 2.18 17.38 19.03
N VAL A 106 3.23 16.72 19.55
CA VAL A 106 3.12 15.48 20.29
C VAL A 106 4.02 15.53 21.54
N SER A 107 3.55 14.94 22.63
CA SER A 107 4.35 14.64 23.81
C SER A 107 4.66 13.16 23.85
N ILE A 108 5.94 12.79 23.77
CA ILE A 108 6.43 11.42 23.68
C ILE A 108 7.36 11.10 24.86
N ALA A 109 7.20 9.94 25.48
CA ALA A 109 8.09 9.46 26.51
C ALA A 109 9.42 8.98 25.92
N SER A 110 10.51 9.27 26.60
CA SER A 110 11.85 8.79 26.29
C SER A 110 12.53 8.28 27.57
N ILE A 111 13.72 7.69 27.45
CA ILE A 111 14.54 7.30 28.60
C ILE A 111 15.00 8.50 29.47
N LYS A 112 15.00 9.71 28.91
CA LYS A 112 15.33 10.95 29.62
C LYS A 112 14.10 11.81 29.94
N GLY A 113 12.92 11.19 30.05
CA GLY A 113 11.68 11.89 30.35
C GLY A 113 10.82 12.13 29.11
N ARG A 114 9.89 13.07 29.20
CA ARG A 114 8.96 13.40 28.11
C ARG A 114 9.48 14.54 27.26
N LEU A 115 9.47 14.35 25.94
CA LEU A 115 9.79 15.37 24.95
C LEU A 115 8.52 15.91 24.33
N LYS A 116 8.47 17.22 24.11
CA LYS A 116 7.45 17.89 23.28
C LYS A 116 8.07 18.15 21.91
N LEU A 117 7.43 17.68 20.85
CA LEU A 117 7.95 17.73 19.48
C LEU A 117 6.86 18.25 18.55
N SER A 118 7.26 19.03 17.55
CA SER A 118 6.39 19.45 16.45
C SER A 118 6.25 18.35 15.42
N LEU A 119 5.10 18.32 14.75
CA LEU A 119 4.78 17.41 13.67
C LEU A 119 4.88 18.13 12.32
N LEU A 120 5.69 17.63 11.42
CA LEU A 120 5.77 18.12 10.05
C LEU A 120 4.71 17.40 9.21
N MET A 121 3.65 18.13 8.88
CA MET A 121 2.52 17.62 8.13
C MET A 121 2.23 18.46 6.89
N GLY A 122 2.03 17.79 5.76
CA GLY A 122 1.47 18.40 4.56
C GLY A 122 -0.08 18.41 4.60
N GLY A 123 -0.71 19.05 3.62
CA GLY A 123 -2.16 19.11 3.52
C GLY A 123 -2.86 17.74 3.53
N TYR A 124 -2.25 16.74 2.92
CA TYR A 124 -2.78 15.37 2.93
C TYR A 124 -2.87 14.75 4.33
N GLN A 125 -1.80 14.86 5.13
CA GLN A 125 -1.78 14.30 6.48
C GLN A 125 -2.80 15.03 7.37
N ARG A 126 -2.88 16.36 7.25
CA ARG A 126 -3.82 17.19 8.01
C ARG A 126 -5.27 16.82 7.68
N ASP A 127 -5.65 16.74 6.40
CA ASP A 127 -6.97 16.30 5.92
C ASP A 127 -7.37 14.90 6.46
N LYS A 128 -6.39 13.99 6.55
CA LYS A 128 -6.65 12.63 7.04
C LYS A 128 -6.66 12.47 8.55
N LEU A 129 -6.20 13.45 9.31
CA LEU A 129 -6.18 13.43 10.77
C LEU A 129 -7.29 14.29 11.39
N GLU A 130 -7.66 15.39 10.72
CA GLU A 130 -8.65 16.33 11.21
C GLU A 130 -10.00 15.66 11.49
N GLY A 131 -10.54 15.88 12.70
CA GLY A 131 -11.78 15.28 13.14
C GLY A 131 -11.75 13.76 13.36
N ARG A 132 -10.59 13.09 13.25
CA ARG A 132 -10.49 11.63 13.37
C ARG A 132 -9.72 11.20 14.61
N ARG A 133 -10.18 10.12 15.20
CA ARG A 133 -9.52 9.52 16.37
C ARG A 133 -8.38 8.63 15.91
N VAL A 134 -7.21 8.81 16.52
CA VAL A 134 -6.09 7.85 16.40
C VAL A 134 -6.47 6.56 17.11
N ARG A 135 -6.38 5.44 16.41
CA ARG A 135 -6.72 4.10 16.89
C ARG A 135 -5.49 3.31 17.32
N GLY A 136 -5.58 2.72 18.51
CA GLY A 136 -4.58 1.77 18.99
C GLY A 136 -3.20 2.38 19.28
N GLN A 137 -2.17 1.66 18.90
CA GLN A 137 -0.77 2.07 19.08
C GLN A 137 -0.28 2.95 17.94
N VAL A 138 0.76 3.72 18.25
CA VAL A 138 1.52 4.55 17.31
C VAL A 138 2.94 4.01 17.27
N ASP A 139 3.50 3.75 16.10
CA ASP A 139 4.85 3.24 15.98
C ASP A 139 5.84 4.39 15.72
N LEU A 140 6.84 4.53 16.58
CA LEU A 140 7.98 5.40 16.35
C LEU A 140 9.00 4.67 15.49
N ILE A 141 9.35 5.26 14.34
CA ILE A 141 10.23 4.65 13.34
C ILE A 141 11.34 5.62 12.97
N TYR A 142 12.58 5.11 12.94
CA TYR A 142 13.72 5.82 12.40
C TYR A 142 14.04 5.32 10.99
N ARG A 143 13.96 6.22 10.02
CA ARG A 143 14.25 5.89 8.61
C ARG A 143 14.78 7.10 7.85
N ASP A 144 15.77 6.88 6.98
CA ASP A 144 16.36 7.92 6.12
C ASP A 144 16.81 9.16 6.92
N VAL A 145 17.45 8.94 8.09
CA VAL A 145 17.94 9.99 9.03
C VAL A 145 16.84 10.83 9.69
N ARG A 146 15.57 10.41 9.59
CA ARG A 146 14.42 11.11 10.18
C ARG A 146 13.60 10.16 11.05
N LEU A 147 12.90 10.75 12.02
CA LEU A 147 11.97 10.07 12.90
C LEU A 147 10.54 10.29 12.40
N PHE A 148 9.75 9.23 12.42
CA PHE A 148 8.35 9.26 11.99
C PHE A 148 7.47 8.59 13.04
N LEU A 149 6.25 9.10 13.21
CA LEU A 149 5.17 8.41 13.89
C LEU A 149 4.23 7.82 12.84
N TYR A 150 4.01 6.51 12.92
CA TYR A 150 3.00 5.84 12.12
C TYR A 150 1.74 5.70 12.95
N VAL A 151 0.71 6.45 12.57
CA VAL A 151 -0.58 6.51 13.26
C VAL A 151 -1.64 5.82 12.43
N VAL A 152 -2.55 5.13 13.10
CA VAL A 152 -3.69 4.47 12.47
C VAL A 152 -4.94 5.29 12.79
N VAL A 153 -5.71 5.62 11.76
CA VAL A 153 -6.99 6.35 11.88
C VAL A 153 -8.09 5.62 11.13
N ASP A 154 -9.33 5.88 11.53
CA ASP A 154 -10.49 5.44 10.77
C ASP A 154 -10.60 6.26 9.49
N ALA A 155 -10.73 5.58 8.36
CA ALA A 155 -11.13 6.21 7.12
C ALA A 155 -12.61 5.90 6.87
N PRO A 156 -13.43 6.89 6.47
CA PRO A 156 -14.83 6.65 6.14
C PRO A 156 -14.94 5.61 5.04
N GLU A 157 -15.95 4.77 5.16
CA GLU A 157 -16.40 3.88 4.11
C GLU A 157 -17.63 4.57 3.51
N ASP A 158 -17.42 5.37 2.48
CA ASP A 158 -18.51 6.16 1.91
C ASP A 158 -19.26 5.43 0.81
N ASN A 159 -20.55 5.47 0.93
CA ASN A 159 -21.71 5.57 0.03
C ASN A 159 -21.98 4.49 -1.02
N PRO A 160 -23.27 4.09 -1.13
CA PRO A 160 -23.74 3.23 -2.22
C PRO A 160 -23.66 3.99 -3.54
N PHE A 161 -22.79 3.52 -4.40
CA PHE A 161 -22.47 4.05 -5.69
C PHE A 161 -23.43 3.49 -6.75
N GLN A 162 -23.95 4.32 -7.65
CA GLN A 162 -24.69 3.89 -8.83
C GLN A 162 -23.69 3.67 -9.98
N PRO A 163 -23.46 2.46 -10.50
CA PRO A 163 -22.29 2.20 -11.32
C PRO A 163 -22.50 2.53 -12.79
N LYS A 164 -21.69 3.47 -13.27
CA LYS A 164 -21.15 3.42 -14.65
C LYS A 164 -19.76 2.81 -14.53
N ASP A 165 -19.52 1.63 -15.12
CA ASP A 165 -18.25 0.93 -14.96
C ASP A 165 -17.18 1.50 -15.90
N ILE A 166 -15.95 1.65 -15.38
CA ILE A 166 -14.76 1.95 -16.18
C ILE A 166 -13.88 0.72 -16.18
N GLY A 167 -13.82 0.01 -17.30
CA GLY A 167 -12.86 -1.09 -17.49
C GLY A 167 -11.45 -0.54 -17.63
N VAL A 168 -10.47 -1.15 -16.98
CA VAL A 168 -9.05 -0.78 -17.06
C VAL A 168 -8.22 -2.00 -17.36
N ASP A 169 -7.59 -2.01 -18.54
CA ASP A 169 -6.58 -2.99 -18.92
C ASP A 169 -5.21 -2.53 -18.43
N LEU A 170 -4.46 -3.43 -17.77
CA LEU A 170 -3.12 -3.17 -17.23
C LEU A 170 -2.08 -3.90 -18.07
N GLY A 171 -1.28 -3.14 -18.80
CA GLY A 171 -0.32 -3.65 -19.79
C GLY A 171 1.14 -3.26 -19.52
N VAL A 172 2.07 -3.85 -20.30
CA VAL A 172 3.53 -3.59 -20.20
C VAL A 172 3.96 -2.40 -21.06
N VAL A 173 3.33 -2.16 -22.21
CA VAL A 173 3.60 -1.01 -23.11
C VAL A 173 2.73 0.17 -22.73
N ASN A 174 1.45 -0.06 -22.60
CA ASN A 174 0.55 0.86 -21.92
C ASN A 174 0.38 0.34 -20.48
N ILE A 175 0.78 1.15 -19.51
CA ILE A 175 0.69 0.79 -18.08
C ILE A 175 -0.75 0.54 -17.69
N ALA A 176 -1.64 1.39 -18.21
CA ALA A 176 -3.07 1.27 -18.07
C ALA A 176 -3.74 1.91 -19.30
N THR A 177 -4.80 1.29 -19.78
CA THR A 177 -5.72 1.84 -20.78
C THR A 177 -7.13 1.67 -20.24
N ASP A 178 -7.94 2.72 -20.25
CA ASP A 178 -9.31 2.61 -19.79
C ASP A 178 -10.34 2.58 -20.92
N SER A 179 -11.54 2.14 -20.60
CA SER A 179 -12.66 2.02 -21.55
C SER A 179 -13.20 3.36 -22.05
N THR A 180 -12.67 4.50 -21.59
CA THR A 180 -12.96 5.84 -22.11
C THR A 180 -11.92 6.31 -23.14
N GLY A 181 -10.89 5.50 -23.40
CA GLY A 181 -9.82 5.78 -24.35
C GLY A 181 -8.59 6.45 -23.74
N ARG A 182 -8.56 6.73 -22.44
CA ARG A 182 -7.37 7.28 -21.78
C ARG A 182 -6.30 6.22 -21.65
N ASN A 183 -5.07 6.63 -21.95
CA ASN A 183 -3.92 5.76 -21.96
C ASN A 183 -2.74 6.34 -21.16
N TRP A 184 -2.07 5.49 -20.39
CA TRP A 184 -0.84 5.80 -19.67
C TRP A 184 0.31 4.98 -20.26
N SER A 185 1.04 5.58 -21.20
CA SER A 185 2.20 4.94 -21.83
C SER A 185 3.31 4.61 -20.83
N SER A 186 4.00 3.50 -21.07
CA SER A 186 5.19 3.11 -20.30
C SER A 186 6.50 3.73 -20.84
N GLU A 187 6.48 4.54 -21.87
CA GLU A 187 7.67 5.04 -22.58
C GLU A 187 8.71 5.65 -21.63
N LYS A 188 8.32 6.64 -20.83
CA LYS A 188 9.21 7.27 -19.83
C LYS A 188 9.73 6.27 -18.78
N VAL A 189 8.94 5.26 -18.47
CA VAL A 189 9.35 4.20 -17.51
C VAL A 189 10.35 3.28 -18.16
N GLU A 190 10.18 2.97 -19.45
CA GLU A 190 11.08 2.12 -20.22
C GLU A 190 12.42 2.80 -20.48
N GLU A 191 12.42 4.10 -20.77
CA GLU A 191 13.65 4.90 -20.86
C GLU A 191 14.42 4.90 -19.53
N ALA A 192 13.73 5.18 -18.43
CA ALA A 192 14.31 5.12 -17.11
C ALA A 192 14.87 3.71 -16.79
N ARG A 193 14.14 2.65 -17.14
CA ARG A 193 14.58 1.25 -16.98
C ARG A 193 15.88 0.98 -17.73
N LYS A 194 15.96 1.35 -19.02
CA LYS A 194 17.15 1.19 -19.85
C LYS A 194 18.34 1.94 -19.26
N ARG A 195 18.13 3.18 -18.80
CA ARG A 195 19.16 3.98 -18.11
C ARG A 195 19.66 3.27 -16.84
N TYR A 196 18.75 2.78 -16.00
CA TYR A 196 19.14 2.07 -14.78
C TYR A 196 19.83 0.75 -15.06
N GLU A 197 19.48 0.04 -16.13
CA GLU A 197 20.17 -1.20 -16.54
C GLU A 197 21.61 -0.94 -16.97
N ARG A 198 21.85 0.09 -17.79
CA ARG A 198 23.22 0.49 -18.20
C ARG A 198 24.07 0.83 -16.98
N LEU A 199 23.57 1.70 -16.08
CA LEU A 199 24.30 2.08 -14.87
C LEU A 199 24.56 0.88 -13.96
N ARG A 200 23.63 -0.06 -13.86
CA ARG A 200 23.81 -1.29 -13.08
C ARG A 200 24.89 -2.17 -13.66
N SER A 201 24.91 -2.36 -14.97
CA SER A 201 25.94 -3.14 -15.65
C SER A 201 27.34 -2.57 -15.39
N VAL A 202 27.52 -1.26 -15.56
CA VAL A 202 28.80 -0.57 -15.28
C VAL A 202 29.21 -0.70 -13.82
N LEU A 203 28.31 -0.48 -12.87
CA LEU A 203 28.63 -0.60 -11.45
C LEU A 203 28.92 -2.06 -11.01
N GLN A 204 28.32 -3.03 -11.68
CA GLN A 204 28.59 -4.44 -11.42
C GLN A 204 29.95 -4.87 -11.96
N SER A 205 30.38 -4.37 -13.13
CA SER A 205 31.70 -4.68 -13.69
C SER A 205 32.84 -4.11 -12.85
N VAL A 206 32.65 -2.93 -12.23
CA VAL A 206 33.65 -2.32 -11.33
C VAL A 206 33.85 -3.11 -10.03
N GLY A 207 32.81 -3.73 -9.46
CA GLY A 207 32.89 -4.67 -8.35
C GLY A 207 33.33 -4.17 -6.97
N THR A 208 33.80 -2.92 -6.84
CA THR A 208 34.33 -2.33 -5.60
C THR A 208 33.26 -2.16 -4.50
N LYS A 209 33.68 -2.00 -3.23
CA LYS A 209 32.77 -1.69 -2.12
C LYS A 209 31.95 -0.41 -2.38
N SER A 210 32.57 0.62 -2.99
CA SER A 210 31.88 1.85 -3.37
C SER A 210 30.83 1.59 -4.45
N ALA A 211 31.16 0.83 -5.50
CA ALA A 211 30.19 0.45 -6.54
C ALA A 211 29.01 -0.34 -5.98
N LYS A 212 29.21 -1.27 -5.04
CA LYS A 212 28.15 -1.98 -4.34
C LYS A 212 27.22 -1.04 -3.56
N LYS A 213 27.78 -0.03 -2.88
CA LYS A 213 27.01 1.01 -2.18
C LYS A 213 26.16 1.84 -3.16
N HIS A 214 26.73 2.20 -4.31
CA HIS A 214 26.02 2.89 -5.38
C HIS A 214 24.89 2.04 -5.98
N LEU A 215 25.12 0.74 -6.20
CA LEU A 215 24.08 -0.20 -6.67
C LEU A 215 22.87 -0.24 -5.72
N LYS A 216 23.10 -0.26 -4.41
CA LYS A 216 22.03 -0.20 -3.40
C LYS A 216 21.21 1.10 -3.51
N LYS A 217 21.90 2.25 -3.64
CA LYS A 217 21.25 3.56 -3.85
C LYS A 217 20.45 3.62 -5.16
N LEU A 218 21.02 3.08 -6.25
CA LEU A 218 20.39 3.03 -7.57
C LEU A 218 19.10 2.20 -7.53
N SER A 219 19.13 1.01 -6.92
CA SER A 219 17.96 0.15 -6.74
C SER A 219 16.84 0.86 -5.95
N GLY A 220 17.18 1.61 -4.91
CA GLY A 220 16.22 2.43 -4.16
C GLY A 220 15.60 3.55 -5.00
N ARG A 221 16.37 4.21 -5.86
CA ARG A 221 15.87 5.26 -6.77
C ARG A 221 14.91 4.68 -7.82
N GLU A 222 15.28 3.56 -8.46
CA GLU A 222 14.42 2.88 -9.44
C GLU A 222 13.08 2.47 -8.83
N ARG A 223 13.10 1.90 -7.63
CA ARG A 223 11.88 1.51 -6.91
C ARG A 223 10.98 2.72 -6.59
N ARG A 224 11.56 3.83 -6.09
CA ARG A 224 10.79 5.05 -5.79
C ARG A 224 10.16 5.64 -7.05
N PHE A 225 10.91 5.70 -8.15
CA PHE A 225 10.39 6.19 -9.43
C PHE A 225 9.17 5.38 -9.91
N LYS A 226 9.27 4.05 -9.94
CA LYS A 226 8.14 3.19 -10.33
C LYS A 226 6.93 3.37 -9.41
N ARG A 227 7.19 3.47 -8.13
CA ARG A 227 6.14 3.70 -7.13
C ARG A 227 5.44 5.04 -7.33
N ASP A 228 6.18 6.10 -7.64
CA ASP A 228 5.63 7.41 -7.95
C ASP A 228 4.73 7.37 -9.20
N VAL A 229 5.17 6.72 -10.28
CA VAL A 229 4.35 6.51 -11.47
C VAL A 229 3.05 5.80 -11.13
N ASN A 230 3.11 4.69 -10.37
CA ASN A 230 1.92 3.96 -9.93
C ASN A 230 1.00 4.82 -9.05
N HIS A 231 1.56 5.68 -8.20
CA HIS A 231 0.78 6.62 -7.39
C HIS A 231 0.04 7.66 -8.24
N ARG A 232 0.69 8.20 -9.27
CA ARG A 232 0.07 9.17 -10.19
C ARG A 232 -1.04 8.54 -11.02
N ILE A 233 -0.80 7.38 -11.63
CA ILE A 233 -1.80 6.66 -12.43
C ILE A 233 -3.02 6.29 -11.57
N SER A 234 -2.79 5.67 -10.42
CA SER A 234 -3.89 5.28 -9.52
C SER A 234 -4.68 6.48 -8.98
N LYS A 235 -4.02 7.64 -8.73
CA LYS A 235 -4.72 8.87 -8.35
C LYS A 235 -5.60 9.39 -9.48
N ALA A 236 -5.08 9.40 -10.72
CA ALA A 236 -5.84 9.88 -11.89
C ALA A 236 -7.05 8.98 -12.18
N LEU A 237 -6.88 7.65 -12.17
CA LEU A 237 -7.97 6.69 -12.38
C LEU A 237 -9.07 6.84 -11.33
N VAL A 238 -8.71 6.83 -10.05
CA VAL A 238 -9.68 6.92 -8.96
C VAL A 238 -10.35 8.28 -8.91
N GLY A 239 -9.61 9.37 -9.14
CA GLY A 239 -10.17 10.71 -9.19
C GLY A 239 -11.19 10.88 -10.32
N TYR A 240 -10.92 10.31 -11.49
CA TYR A 240 -11.87 10.32 -12.61
C TYR A 240 -13.11 9.46 -12.31
N ALA A 241 -12.91 8.24 -11.79
CA ALA A 241 -14.01 7.38 -11.42
C ALA A 241 -14.94 8.04 -10.39
N LYS A 242 -14.36 8.73 -9.40
CA LYS A 242 -15.12 9.52 -8.43
C LYS A 242 -15.90 10.66 -9.10
N GLY A 243 -15.24 11.45 -9.96
CA GLY A 243 -15.86 12.59 -10.64
C GLY A 243 -16.98 12.19 -11.61
N THR A 244 -16.94 10.96 -12.13
CA THR A 244 -17.97 10.41 -13.07
C THR A 244 -18.95 9.47 -12.39
N SER A 245 -18.89 9.35 -11.07
CA SER A 245 -19.69 8.39 -10.32
C SER A 245 -19.62 6.96 -10.91
N SER A 246 -18.41 6.46 -11.18
CA SER A 246 -18.15 5.20 -11.86
C SER A 246 -17.42 4.21 -10.98
N ALA A 247 -17.70 2.91 -11.09
CA ALA A 247 -16.87 1.85 -10.54
C ALA A 247 -15.63 1.60 -11.43
N ILE A 248 -14.57 1.05 -10.86
CA ILE A 248 -13.37 0.64 -11.60
C ILE A 248 -13.34 -0.87 -11.71
N ALA A 249 -13.38 -1.39 -12.95
CA ALA A 249 -13.24 -2.82 -13.22
C ALA A 249 -11.80 -3.16 -13.60
N LEU A 250 -11.24 -4.19 -13.00
CA LEU A 250 -9.86 -4.66 -13.20
C LEU A 250 -9.84 -6.17 -13.38
N GLU A 251 -8.91 -6.68 -14.17
CA GLU A 251 -8.67 -8.12 -14.28
C GLU A 251 -8.05 -8.73 -13.02
N ASP A 252 -8.38 -9.99 -12.73
CA ASP A 252 -7.67 -10.77 -11.72
C ASP A 252 -6.33 -11.28 -12.24
N LEU A 253 -5.30 -10.49 -12.03
CA LEU A 253 -3.92 -10.79 -12.42
C LEU A 253 -3.17 -11.66 -11.38
N LYS A 254 -3.86 -12.30 -10.42
CA LYS A 254 -3.22 -13.24 -9.50
C LYS A 254 -2.60 -14.39 -10.27
N GLY A 255 -1.32 -14.65 -10.00
CA GLY A 255 -0.58 -15.76 -10.63
C GLY A 255 -0.23 -15.56 -12.11
N ILE A 256 -0.42 -14.36 -12.70
CA ILE A 256 -0.10 -14.08 -14.11
C ILE A 256 1.36 -14.44 -14.45
N ARG A 257 2.31 -14.26 -13.54
CA ARG A 257 3.72 -14.62 -13.73
C ARG A 257 3.94 -16.12 -13.93
N LYS A 258 3.11 -16.97 -13.32
CA LYS A 258 3.17 -18.44 -13.46
C LYS A 258 2.47 -18.92 -14.73
N ARG A 259 1.47 -18.17 -15.19
CA ARG A 259 0.61 -18.52 -16.34
C ARG A 259 1.13 -17.98 -17.68
N THR A 260 2.06 -17.02 -17.68
CA THR A 260 2.53 -16.37 -18.89
C THR A 260 3.95 -16.82 -19.23
N THR A 261 4.11 -17.53 -20.36
CA THR A 261 5.41 -17.85 -20.93
C THR A 261 5.92 -16.63 -21.70
N VAL A 262 7.03 -16.04 -21.26
CA VAL A 262 7.62 -14.84 -21.86
C VAL A 262 8.98 -15.15 -22.45
N ARG A 263 9.24 -14.70 -23.69
CA ARG A 263 10.56 -14.84 -24.33
C ARG A 263 11.68 -14.24 -23.47
N ARG A 264 12.89 -14.85 -23.50
CA ARG A 264 14.02 -14.47 -22.64
C ARG A 264 14.30 -12.96 -22.59
N GLY A 265 14.27 -12.25 -23.74
CA GLY A 265 14.49 -10.80 -23.82
C GLY A 265 13.39 -9.93 -23.18
N GLN A 266 12.19 -10.48 -22.98
CA GLN A 266 11.06 -9.75 -22.39
C GLN A 266 10.87 -10.09 -20.90
N ARG A 267 11.55 -11.12 -20.37
CA ARG A 267 11.42 -11.54 -18.96
C ARG A 267 11.75 -10.41 -17.99
N SER A 268 12.83 -9.67 -18.24
CA SER A 268 13.23 -8.52 -17.41
C SER A 268 12.14 -7.44 -17.36
N ARG A 269 11.46 -7.21 -18.47
CA ARG A 269 10.39 -6.21 -18.59
C ARG A 269 9.14 -6.65 -17.82
N HIS A 270 8.70 -7.90 -18.00
CA HIS A 270 7.56 -8.48 -17.29
C HIS A 270 7.79 -8.66 -15.79
N SER A 271 8.97 -9.14 -15.40
CA SER A 271 9.29 -9.42 -13.99
C SER A 271 9.46 -8.14 -13.16
N LYS A 272 9.91 -7.05 -13.79
CA LYS A 272 10.18 -5.77 -13.11
C LYS A 272 8.95 -4.86 -13.01
N TRP A 273 7.87 -5.18 -13.72
CA TRP A 273 6.67 -4.35 -13.67
C TRP A 273 5.80 -4.70 -12.45
N ALA A 274 5.39 -3.66 -11.74
CA ALA A 274 4.68 -3.80 -10.49
C ALA A 274 3.14 -3.70 -10.66
N PHE A 275 2.54 -4.53 -11.55
CA PHE A 275 1.08 -4.58 -11.73
C PHE A 275 0.31 -4.75 -10.42
N LEU A 276 0.80 -5.65 -9.55
CA LEU A 276 0.18 -5.86 -8.25
C LEU A 276 0.24 -4.62 -7.36
N GLU A 277 1.33 -3.83 -7.45
CA GLU A 277 1.46 -2.59 -6.70
C GLU A 277 0.47 -1.54 -7.22
N LEU A 278 0.35 -1.37 -8.56
CA LEU A 278 -0.62 -0.46 -9.15
C LEU A 278 -2.06 -0.84 -8.77
N ARG A 279 -2.42 -2.13 -8.90
CA ARG A 279 -3.73 -2.65 -8.47
C ARG A 279 -4.00 -2.39 -6.99
N ARG A 280 -3.00 -2.61 -6.12
CA ARG A 280 -3.13 -2.28 -4.69
C ARG A 280 -3.35 -0.79 -4.46
N PHE A 281 -2.66 0.08 -5.22
CA PHE A 281 -2.82 1.53 -5.11
C PHE A 281 -4.18 2.00 -5.60
N ILE A 282 -4.70 1.42 -6.68
CA ILE A 282 -6.07 1.66 -7.13
C ILE A 282 -7.04 1.22 -6.03
N GLY A 283 -6.93 -0.01 -5.54
CA GLY A 283 -7.86 -0.57 -4.56
C GLY A 283 -7.96 0.24 -3.27
N TYR A 284 -6.81 0.60 -2.61
CA TYR A 284 -6.90 1.36 -1.38
C TYR A 284 -7.36 2.81 -1.59
N LYS A 285 -6.95 3.47 -2.69
CA LYS A 285 -7.40 4.83 -2.99
C LYS A 285 -8.88 4.88 -3.36
N ALA A 286 -9.35 3.91 -4.15
CA ALA A 286 -10.74 3.74 -4.47
C ALA A 286 -11.58 3.57 -3.20
N LYS A 287 -11.17 2.68 -2.30
CA LYS A 287 -11.82 2.49 -1.01
C LYS A 287 -11.85 3.77 -0.15
N LEU A 288 -10.75 4.57 -0.16
CA LEU A 288 -10.68 5.86 0.53
C LEU A 288 -11.63 6.92 -0.03
N GLN A 289 -12.00 6.79 -1.29
CA GLN A 289 -12.86 7.77 -1.99
C GLN A 289 -14.27 7.26 -2.25
N GLY A 290 -14.62 6.09 -1.68
CA GLY A 290 -15.92 5.47 -1.89
C GLY A 290 -16.16 4.95 -3.32
N VAL A 291 -15.09 4.73 -4.11
CA VAL A 291 -15.19 4.19 -5.48
C VAL A 291 -15.17 2.66 -5.45
N PRO A 292 -16.20 1.97 -5.95
CA PRO A 292 -16.21 0.52 -6.03
C PRO A 292 -15.13 -0.01 -6.99
N VAL A 293 -14.50 -1.15 -6.63
CA VAL A 293 -13.56 -1.86 -7.50
C VAL A 293 -14.07 -3.27 -7.74
N ILE A 294 -14.31 -3.59 -9.00
CA ILE A 294 -14.82 -4.88 -9.46
C ILE A 294 -13.68 -5.67 -10.08
N ILE A 295 -13.53 -6.92 -9.66
CA ILE A 295 -12.50 -7.80 -10.20
C ILE A 295 -13.15 -8.81 -11.12
N VAL A 296 -12.69 -8.86 -12.38
CA VAL A 296 -13.24 -9.75 -13.41
C VAL A 296 -12.24 -10.84 -13.81
N ASP A 297 -12.75 -11.95 -14.32
CA ASP A 297 -11.93 -13.04 -14.89
C ASP A 297 -11.19 -12.54 -16.13
N PRO A 298 -9.86 -12.69 -16.22
CA PRO A 298 -9.05 -12.25 -17.37
C PRO A 298 -9.16 -13.17 -18.59
N LYS A 299 -9.86 -14.29 -18.51
CA LYS A 299 -9.94 -15.30 -19.59
C LYS A 299 -10.53 -14.68 -20.85
N ASN A 300 -9.77 -14.63 -21.95
CA ASN A 300 -10.17 -14.17 -23.30
C ASN A 300 -10.55 -12.68 -23.44
N THR A 301 -10.38 -11.83 -22.44
CA THR A 301 -10.64 -10.37 -22.56
C THR A 301 -9.93 -9.72 -23.73
N SER A 302 -8.75 -10.20 -24.09
CA SER A 302 -7.94 -9.70 -25.21
C SER A 302 -8.28 -10.32 -26.58
N ARG A 303 -9.20 -11.29 -26.65
CA ARG A 303 -9.54 -12.05 -27.86
C ARG A 303 -10.98 -11.87 -28.33
N GLU A 304 -11.85 -11.45 -27.44
CA GLU A 304 -13.25 -11.22 -27.65
C GLU A 304 -13.48 -9.88 -28.38
N CYS A 305 -14.33 -9.88 -29.40
CA CYS A 305 -14.74 -8.64 -30.07
C CYS A 305 -15.74 -7.89 -29.19
N SER A 306 -15.45 -6.62 -28.86
CA SER A 306 -16.37 -5.79 -28.07
C SER A 306 -17.64 -5.39 -28.81
N SER A 307 -17.71 -5.61 -30.13
CA SER A 307 -18.88 -5.28 -30.97
C SER A 307 -19.79 -6.49 -31.20
N CYS A 308 -19.24 -7.64 -31.63
CA CYS A 308 -20.05 -8.81 -32.00
C CYS A 308 -19.81 -10.06 -31.12
N HIS A 309 -19.00 -9.94 -30.08
CA HIS A 309 -18.66 -11.00 -29.13
C HIS A 309 -17.98 -12.25 -29.73
N TYR A 310 -17.60 -12.19 -31.02
CA TYR A 310 -16.86 -13.27 -31.66
C TYR A 310 -15.47 -13.39 -31.03
N MET A 311 -15.11 -14.61 -30.63
CA MET A 311 -13.91 -14.89 -29.86
C MET A 311 -12.96 -15.73 -30.70
N ASP A 312 -11.82 -15.16 -31.08
CA ASP A 312 -10.78 -15.86 -31.82
C ASP A 312 -9.39 -15.30 -31.49
N LYS A 313 -8.38 -16.18 -31.51
CA LYS A 313 -6.99 -15.77 -31.30
C LYS A 313 -6.47 -14.85 -32.42
N GLY A 314 -6.96 -15.06 -33.64
CA GLY A 314 -6.63 -14.25 -34.83
C GLY A 314 -7.21 -12.84 -34.80
N ASN A 315 -8.18 -12.55 -33.93
CA ASN A 315 -8.69 -11.18 -33.73
C ASN A 315 -7.60 -10.20 -33.27
N ARG A 316 -6.44 -10.68 -32.82
CA ARG A 316 -5.30 -9.85 -32.44
C ARG A 316 -4.09 -10.16 -33.34
N PRO A 317 -4.09 -9.64 -34.61
CA PRO A 317 -3.04 -9.92 -35.58
C PRO A 317 -1.68 -9.38 -35.12
N THR A 318 -1.68 -8.25 -34.41
CA THR A 318 -0.49 -7.69 -33.77
C THR A 318 -0.77 -7.42 -32.28
N ARG A 319 0.27 -7.06 -31.56
CA ARG A 319 0.14 -6.71 -30.17
C ARG A 319 -0.76 -5.49 -29.94
N ASP A 320 -0.66 -4.51 -30.81
CA ASP A 320 -1.26 -3.17 -30.62
C ASP A 320 -2.60 -3.03 -31.36
N VAL A 321 -2.89 -3.91 -32.31
CA VAL A 321 -4.08 -3.86 -33.16
C VAL A 321 -5.00 -5.05 -32.87
N PHE A 322 -6.27 -4.75 -32.63
CA PHE A 322 -7.38 -5.70 -32.65
C PHE A 322 -8.14 -5.55 -33.97
N ARG A 323 -8.44 -6.66 -34.63
CA ARG A 323 -9.27 -6.71 -35.84
C ARG A 323 -10.12 -7.97 -35.80
N CYS A 324 -11.41 -7.80 -35.67
CA CYS A 324 -12.34 -8.93 -35.62
C CYS A 324 -12.42 -9.66 -36.96
N LEU A 325 -12.20 -10.97 -36.95
CA LEU A 325 -12.29 -11.81 -38.15
C LEU A 325 -13.73 -11.98 -38.67
N LYS A 326 -14.75 -11.81 -37.77
CA LYS A 326 -16.14 -11.98 -38.12
C LYS A 326 -16.80 -10.69 -38.63
N CYS A 327 -16.68 -9.57 -37.90
CA CYS A 327 -17.37 -8.32 -38.24
C CYS A 327 -16.46 -7.21 -38.74
N GLY A 328 -15.14 -7.40 -38.84
CA GLY A 328 -14.19 -6.42 -39.34
C GLY A 328 -13.89 -5.28 -38.34
N TYR A 329 -14.49 -5.23 -37.16
CA TYR A 329 -14.24 -4.16 -36.18
C TYR A 329 -12.76 -4.06 -35.87
N THR A 330 -12.20 -2.85 -35.99
CA THR A 330 -10.77 -2.60 -35.74
C THR A 330 -10.59 -1.47 -34.75
N ALA A 331 -9.72 -1.70 -33.74
CA ALA A 331 -9.40 -0.72 -32.71
C ALA A 331 -8.04 -1.06 -32.03
N PRO A 332 -7.48 -0.15 -31.21
CA PRO A 332 -6.32 -0.47 -30.36
C PRO A 332 -6.62 -1.66 -29.42
N ALA A 333 -5.73 -2.65 -29.40
CA ALA A 333 -5.98 -3.91 -28.69
C ALA A 333 -6.19 -3.73 -27.18
N ASP A 334 -5.44 -2.84 -26.53
CA ASP A 334 -5.57 -2.57 -25.08
C ASP A 334 -6.89 -1.81 -24.78
N TYR A 335 -7.39 -1.00 -25.71
CA TYR A 335 -8.71 -0.38 -25.60
C TYR A 335 -9.85 -1.40 -25.69
N VAL A 336 -9.76 -2.35 -26.63
CA VAL A 336 -10.74 -3.45 -26.73
C VAL A 336 -10.72 -4.31 -25.45
N GLY A 337 -9.53 -4.57 -24.90
CA GLY A 337 -9.39 -5.23 -23.61
C GLY A 337 -10.13 -4.49 -22.49
N ALA A 338 -9.95 -3.18 -22.40
CA ALA A 338 -10.64 -2.33 -21.42
C ALA A 338 -12.17 -2.33 -21.61
N LEU A 339 -12.68 -2.32 -22.85
CA LEU A 339 -14.12 -2.45 -23.15
C LEU A 339 -14.68 -3.81 -22.68
N ASN A 340 -13.97 -4.90 -22.93
CA ASN A 340 -14.37 -6.23 -22.51
C ASN A 340 -14.33 -6.40 -20.97
N ILE A 341 -13.34 -5.79 -20.29
CA ILE A 341 -13.30 -5.74 -18.84
C ILE A 341 -14.52 -5.01 -18.29
N ARG A 342 -14.88 -3.87 -18.88
CA ARG A 342 -16.09 -3.11 -18.53
C ARG A 342 -17.35 -3.95 -18.71
N ALA A 343 -17.52 -4.61 -19.86
CA ALA A 343 -18.69 -5.42 -20.16
C ALA A 343 -18.88 -6.57 -19.17
N ARG A 344 -17.78 -7.22 -18.75
CA ARG A 344 -17.80 -8.29 -17.74
C ARG A 344 -18.14 -7.80 -16.34
N ALA A 345 -17.71 -6.60 -15.98
CA ALA A 345 -18.08 -6.03 -14.70
C ALA A 345 -19.59 -5.81 -14.59
N ALA A 346 -20.23 -5.34 -15.65
CA ALA A 346 -21.68 -5.14 -15.69
C ALA A 346 -22.48 -6.44 -15.46
N VAL A 347 -21.94 -7.58 -15.92
CA VAL A 347 -22.58 -8.91 -15.72
C VAL A 347 -22.26 -9.49 -14.33
N SER A 348 -21.10 -9.15 -13.75
CA SER A 348 -20.62 -9.71 -12.48
C SER A 348 -21.19 -9.02 -11.25
N GLN A 349 -21.96 -7.95 -11.39
CA GLN A 349 -22.60 -7.30 -10.25
C GLN A 349 -23.85 -8.09 -9.83
N PRO A 350 -23.97 -8.47 -8.54
CA PRO A 350 -25.27 -8.91 -8.05
C PRO A 350 -26.24 -7.74 -8.22
N ILE A 351 -27.41 -8.00 -8.82
CA ILE A 351 -28.54 -7.07 -8.84
C ILE A 351 -28.93 -6.88 -7.38
N VAL A 352 -28.39 -5.89 -6.72
CA VAL A 352 -28.90 -5.46 -5.42
C VAL A 352 -30.23 -4.81 -5.75
N ALA A 353 -31.32 -5.57 -5.59
CA ALA A 353 -32.66 -5.00 -5.56
C ALA A 353 -32.62 -3.89 -4.50
N VAL A 354 -32.83 -2.65 -4.95
CA VAL A 354 -33.09 -1.54 -4.06
C VAL A 354 -34.40 -1.89 -3.37
N SER A 355 -34.30 -2.50 -2.18
CA SER A 355 -35.45 -2.67 -1.30
C SER A 355 -35.89 -1.26 -0.92
N GLY A 356 -36.99 -0.82 -1.53
CA GLY A 356 -37.55 0.50 -1.35
C GLY A 356 -37.86 0.79 0.10
N ALA A 357 -37.19 1.76 0.64
CA ALA A 357 -37.68 2.55 1.75
C ALA A 357 -38.70 3.55 1.20
N ALA A 358 -39.86 3.06 0.83
CA ALA A 358 -41.02 3.88 0.49
C ALA A 358 -42.30 3.04 0.66
N SER A 359 -42.67 2.72 1.88
CA SER A 359 -44.02 2.25 2.23
C SER A 359 -44.22 2.27 3.75
N SER A 360 -44.13 3.42 4.39
CA SER A 360 -44.59 3.56 5.76
C SER A 360 -45.20 4.96 6.08
N GLU A 361 -45.59 5.73 5.07
CA GLU A 361 -46.31 7.02 5.29
C GLU A 361 -47.71 7.08 4.72
N LEU A 362 -48.36 5.97 4.42
CA LEU A 362 -49.73 5.95 3.87
C LEU A 362 -50.77 5.16 4.71
N LEU A 363 -50.50 4.91 5.99
CA LEU A 363 -51.49 4.25 6.88
C LEU A 363 -51.76 4.98 8.18
N ALA A 364 -51.59 6.30 8.22
CA ALA A 364 -51.93 7.16 9.38
C ALA A 364 -52.87 8.30 9.00
N ARG A 365 -53.81 8.10 8.09
CA ARG A 365 -54.97 8.99 7.90
C ARG A 365 -56.19 8.18 7.47
N SER A 366 -56.77 7.44 8.39
CA SER A 366 -58.20 7.09 8.44
C SER A 366 -58.46 6.24 9.68
N SER A 367 -58.61 6.89 10.79
CA SER A 367 -59.52 6.52 11.90
C SER A 367 -59.71 7.73 12.76
#